data_4a201093c310eeb89c1ca178a70bc282
#
_entry.id   4a201093c310eeb89c1ca178a70bc282
#
_cell.length_a   1.000
_cell.length_b   1.000
_cell.length_c   1.000
_cell.angle_alpha   90.00
_cell.angle_beta   90.00
_cell.angle_gamma   90.00
#
_symmetry.space_group_name_H-M   'P 1'
#
loop_
_entity.id
_entity.type
_entity.pdbx_description
1 polymer ?
#
loop_
_entity_poly.entity_id
_entity_poly.type
_entity_poly.pdbx_seq_one_letter_code
_entity_poly.pdbx_strand_id
1 'polypeptide(L)'
;MADQKLENLLNISLQATKEEREKSEELGIGYDPEQNTWELIVRYTGSLDGLRIRYPQIRIRELLNQYAVLIVPETLVDVVSQETVIEYVEKPKQLYFELQAGKAASCINAVQQGMNNPFGLFGKGTIVAVIDTGIRAESMEFRN
;
A
#
# COMPACT_ATOMS: atom_id res chain seq x y z
N MET A 1 -0.49 21.91 14.65
CA MET A 1 0.59 21.96 13.64
C MET A 1 0.65 20.60 13.01
N ALA A 2 0.58 20.50 11.70
CA ALA A 2 0.75 19.21 11.03
C ALA A 2 2.16 18.67 11.36
N ASP A 3 2.25 17.40 11.77
CA ASP A 3 3.52 16.77 12.03
C ASP A 3 4.24 16.55 10.68
N GLN A 4 5.46 17.02 10.55
CA GLN A 4 6.24 16.90 9.31
C GLN A 4 6.57 15.44 8.97
N LYS A 5 6.46 14.52 9.93
CA LYS A 5 6.69 13.09 9.70
C LYS A 5 5.46 12.36 9.16
N LEU A 6 4.27 12.93 9.31
CA LEU A 6 3.03 12.34 8.79
C LEU A 6 2.82 12.73 7.32
N GLU A 7 2.46 11.75 6.49
CA GLU A 7 2.00 12.00 5.11
C GLU A 7 0.83 13.00 5.11
N ASN A 8 0.79 13.90 4.13
CA ASN A 8 -0.26 14.92 4.04
C ASN A 8 -1.66 14.33 4.02
N LEU A 9 -1.87 13.24 3.28
CA LEU A 9 -3.18 12.60 3.20
C LEU A 9 -3.60 11.94 4.52
N LEU A 10 -2.65 11.39 5.27
CA LEU A 10 -2.89 10.88 6.62
C LEU A 10 -3.26 12.03 7.58
N ASN A 11 -2.52 13.15 7.53
CA ASN A 11 -2.86 14.35 8.31
C ASN A 11 -4.29 14.83 8.06
N ILE A 12 -4.71 14.89 6.79
CA ILE A 12 -6.09 15.25 6.42
C ILE A 12 -7.07 14.21 6.94
N SER A 13 -6.75 12.92 6.80
CA SER A 13 -7.60 11.83 7.27
C SER A 13 -7.82 11.84 8.78
N LEU A 14 -6.80 12.20 9.57
CA LEU A 14 -6.89 12.32 11.03
C LEU A 14 -7.76 13.51 11.47
N GLN A 15 -7.76 14.59 10.70
CA GLN A 15 -8.56 15.80 10.98
C GLN A 15 -10.00 15.69 10.46
N ALA A 16 -10.26 14.78 9.53
CA ALA A 16 -11.57 14.57 8.94
C ALA A 16 -12.54 13.94 9.94
N THR A 17 -13.79 14.37 9.89
CA THR A 17 -14.88 13.74 10.63
C THR A 17 -15.16 12.32 10.11
N LYS A 18 -15.82 11.50 10.92
CA LYS A 18 -16.22 10.15 10.51
C LYS A 18 -17.05 10.16 9.22
N GLU A 19 -17.97 11.10 9.12
CA GLU A 19 -18.85 11.26 7.93
C GLU A 19 -18.05 11.64 6.67
N GLU A 20 -17.00 12.45 6.80
CA GLU A 20 -16.13 12.82 5.68
C GLU A 20 -15.26 11.65 5.23
N ARG A 21 -14.77 10.84 6.17
CA ARG A 21 -14.02 9.61 5.85
C ARG A 21 -14.90 8.59 5.13
N GLU A 22 -16.16 8.43 5.54
CA GLU A 22 -17.11 7.51 4.90
C GLU A 22 -17.49 7.95 3.46
N LYS A 23 -17.47 9.25 3.18
CA LYS A 23 -17.78 9.79 1.84
C LYS A 23 -16.61 9.77 0.88
N SER A 24 -15.39 9.63 1.38
CA SER A 24 -14.17 9.63 0.58
C SER A 24 -13.42 8.32 0.76
N GLU A 25 -13.37 7.53 -0.32
CA GLU A 25 -12.62 6.27 -0.31
C GLU A 25 -11.17 6.48 0.12
N GLU A 26 -10.53 7.55 -0.35
CA GLU A 26 -9.14 7.83 -0.05
C GLU A 26 -8.89 8.16 1.43
N LEU A 27 -9.79 8.87 2.10
CA LEU A 27 -9.61 9.26 3.50
C LEU A 27 -9.79 8.09 4.47
N GLY A 28 -10.63 7.11 4.11
CA GLY A 28 -10.93 5.95 4.93
C GLY A 28 -9.92 4.80 4.83
N ILE A 29 -9.04 4.80 3.81
CA ILE A 29 -8.10 3.69 3.61
C ILE A 29 -7.14 3.55 4.81
N GLY A 30 -7.04 2.33 5.33
CA GLY A 30 -6.20 2.00 6.49
C GLY A 30 -6.86 2.24 7.83
N TYR A 31 -8.08 2.77 7.88
CA TYR A 31 -8.85 2.97 9.10
C TYR A 31 -9.84 1.82 9.35
N ASP A 32 -9.79 1.25 10.53
CA ASP A 32 -10.77 0.27 11.02
C ASP A 32 -11.74 0.98 11.99
N PRO A 33 -13.00 1.23 11.58
CA PRO A 33 -13.97 1.93 12.41
C PRO A 33 -14.49 1.09 13.59
N GLU A 34 -14.38 -0.24 13.56
CA GLU A 34 -14.83 -1.11 14.66
C GLU A 34 -13.82 -1.09 15.81
N GLN A 35 -12.53 -1.10 15.49
CA GLN A 35 -11.45 -1.07 16.48
C GLN A 35 -10.92 0.33 16.77
N ASN A 36 -11.34 1.32 15.99
CA ASN A 36 -10.81 2.69 16.03
C ASN A 36 -9.28 2.72 15.90
N THR A 37 -8.76 1.98 14.92
CA THR A 37 -7.33 1.83 14.66
C THR A 37 -6.98 2.19 13.24
N TRP A 38 -5.74 2.66 13.06
CA TRP A 38 -5.13 2.90 11.77
C TRP A 38 -4.09 1.83 11.46
N GLU A 39 -4.12 1.28 10.27
CA GLU A 39 -3.00 0.57 9.67
C GLU A 39 -2.08 1.59 9.00
N LEU A 40 -0.83 1.64 9.44
CA LEU A 40 0.15 2.63 9.01
C LEU A 40 1.41 1.92 8.52
N ILE A 41 2.02 2.47 7.46
CA ILE A 41 3.33 2.07 7.01
C ILE A 41 4.32 3.09 7.56
N VAL A 42 5.33 2.63 8.27
CA VAL A 42 6.33 3.50 8.86
C VAL A 42 7.72 3.18 8.34
N ARG A 43 8.52 4.21 8.17
CA ARG A 43 9.96 4.11 8.05
C ARG A 43 10.57 4.46 9.39
N TYR A 44 11.52 3.64 9.86
CA TYR A 44 12.13 3.83 11.17
C TYR A 44 13.64 3.62 11.12
N THR A 45 14.35 4.07 12.16
CA THR A 45 15.78 3.81 12.38
C THR A 45 16.01 3.12 13.71
N GLY A 46 16.99 2.23 13.76
CA GLY A 46 17.33 1.49 14.98
C GLY A 46 16.36 0.35 15.28
N SER A 47 15.86 0.23 16.54
CA SER A 47 14.97 -0.84 16.99
C SER A 47 13.60 -0.30 17.41
N LEU A 48 12.55 -1.06 17.09
CA LEU A 48 11.18 -0.79 17.54
C LEU A 48 10.83 -1.43 18.90
N ASP A 49 11.78 -2.08 19.57
CA ASP A 49 11.51 -2.74 20.86
C ASP A 49 11.06 -1.76 21.94
N GLY A 50 11.64 -0.55 21.95
CA GLY A 50 11.22 0.51 22.87
C GLY A 50 9.77 0.95 22.63
N LEU A 51 9.32 0.92 21.38
CA LEU A 51 7.92 1.24 21.01
C LEU A 51 6.97 0.14 21.51
N ARG A 52 7.34 -1.14 21.35
CA ARG A 52 6.57 -2.29 21.83
C ARG A 52 6.37 -2.28 23.34
N ILE A 53 7.41 -1.90 24.07
CA ILE A 53 7.36 -1.86 25.55
C ILE A 53 6.46 -0.69 26.01
N ARG A 54 6.58 0.49 25.41
CA ARG A 54 5.82 1.68 25.80
C ARG A 54 4.36 1.63 25.39
N TYR A 55 4.08 1.01 24.25
CA TYR A 55 2.74 0.97 23.66
C TYR A 55 2.33 -0.47 23.31
N PRO A 56 2.05 -1.32 24.30
CA PRO A 56 1.73 -2.73 24.09
C PRO A 56 0.44 -2.97 23.30
N GLN A 57 -0.42 -1.96 23.16
CA GLN A 57 -1.63 -1.98 22.35
C GLN A 57 -1.37 -1.81 20.86
N ILE A 58 -0.16 -1.42 20.45
CA ILE A 58 0.23 -1.31 19.04
C ILE A 58 0.72 -2.65 18.55
N ARG A 59 0.17 -3.11 17.44
CA ARG A 59 0.70 -4.29 16.75
C ARG A 59 1.76 -3.86 15.75
N ILE A 60 2.95 -4.44 15.81
CA ILE A 60 4.10 -4.07 14.98
C ILE A 60 4.52 -5.28 14.16
N ARG A 61 4.54 -5.14 12.85
CA ARG A 61 5.06 -6.11 11.89
C ARG A 61 6.22 -5.48 11.12
N GLU A 62 7.43 -5.86 11.48
CA GLU A 62 8.63 -5.38 10.79
C GLU A 62 8.74 -5.98 9.40
N LEU A 63 9.18 -5.16 8.46
CA LEU A 63 9.45 -5.49 7.07
C LEU A 63 10.95 -5.31 6.77
N LEU A 64 11.35 -5.56 5.54
CA LEU A 64 12.72 -5.31 5.09
C LEU A 64 13.01 -3.79 5.00
N ASN A 65 14.30 -3.44 5.01
CA ASN A 65 14.80 -2.08 4.76
C ASN A 65 14.29 -1.00 5.72
N GLN A 66 14.12 -1.34 7.02
CA GLN A 66 13.67 -0.42 8.06
C GLN A 66 12.24 0.13 7.83
N TYR A 67 11.38 -0.67 7.22
CA TYR A 67 9.95 -0.43 7.16
C TYR A 67 9.21 -1.34 8.13
N ALA A 68 8.08 -0.89 8.62
CA ALA A 68 7.16 -1.70 9.41
C ALA A 68 5.71 -1.31 9.13
N VAL A 69 4.80 -2.27 9.30
CA VAL A 69 3.37 -2.01 9.37
C VAL A 69 2.98 -1.94 10.83
N LEU A 70 2.34 -0.86 11.22
CA LEU A 70 1.81 -0.63 12.56
C LEU A 70 0.29 -0.61 12.52
N ILE A 71 -0.36 -1.29 13.47
CA ILE A 71 -1.78 -1.06 13.75
C ILE A 71 -1.87 -0.29 15.03
N VAL A 72 -2.33 0.96 14.93
CA VAL A 72 -2.23 1.99 15.98
C VAL A 72 -3.62 2.52 16.30
N PRO A 73 -4.03 2.56 17.59
CA PRO A 73 -5.22 3.31 17.98
C PRO A 73 -5.15 4.76 17.51
N GLU A 74 -6.25 5.32 17.00
CA GLU A 74 -6.27 6.67 16.44
C GLU A 74 -5.68 7.72 17.39
N THR A 75 -5.97 7.60 18.68
CA THR A 75 -5.46 8.51 19.73
C THR A 75 -3.95 8.47 19.94
N LEU A 76 -3.26 7.46 19.42
CA LEU A 76 -1.82 7.29 19.58
C LEU A 76 -1.02 7.61 18.30
N VAL A 77 -1.67 7.90 17.19
CA VAL A 77 -0.98 8.15 15.92
C VAL A 77 -0.01 9.32 16.04
N ASP A 78 -0.46 10.44 16.60
CA ASP A 78 0.39 11.62 16.82
C ASP A 78 1.56 11.33 17.77
N VAL A 79 1.31 10.58 18.84
CA VAL A 79 2.34 10.23 19.83
C VAL A 79 3.41 9.34 19.21
N VAL A 80 2.99 8.36 18.41
CA VAL A 80 3.89 7.43 17.71
C VAL A 80 4.72 8.17 16.66
N SER A 81 4.14 9.10 15.92
CA SER A 81 4.87 9.87 14.92
C SER A 81 6.00 10.71 15.54
N GLN A 82 5.83 11.18 16.78
CA GLN A 82 6.84 11.98 17.50
C GLN A 82 8.01 11.16 18.06
N GLU A 83 7.90 9.83 18.09
CA GLU A 83 9.00 8.97 18.53
C GLU A 83 10.25 9.18 17.68
N THR A 84 11.41 9.24 18.34
CA THR A 84 12.69 9.55 17.68
C THR A 84 13.12 8.50 16.66
N VAL A 85 12.70 7.26 16.88
CA VAL A 85 12.99 6.14 15.98
C VAL A 85 12.13 6.16 14.71
N ILE A 86 11.02 6.88 14.70
CA ILE A 86 10.13 7.00 13.53
C ILE A 86 10.60 8.17 12.67
N GLU A 87 10.88 7.90 11.41
CA GLU A 87 11.28 8.89 10.41
C GLU A 87 10.09 9.42 9.62
N TYR A 88 9.19 8.52 9.22
CA TYR A 88 8.07 8.86 8.36
C TYR A 88 6.92 7.88 8.58
N VAL A 89 5.69 8.38 8.47
CA VAL A 89 4.46 7.61 8.63
C VAL A 89 3.53 7.92 7.47
N GLU A 90 3.07 6.90 6.79
CA GLU A 90 2.06 7.00 5.74
C GLU A 90 0.94 5.98 5.95
N LYS A 91 -0.20 6.23 5.39
CA LYS A 91 -1.29 5.25 5.32
C LYS A 91 -1.15 4.37 4.08
N PRO A 92 -1.74 3.16 4.07
CA PRO A 92 -1.77 2.32 2.88
C PRO A 92 -2.47 3.05 1.72
N LYS A 93 -2.11 2.67 0.50
CA LYS A 93 -2.76 3.17 -0.72
C LYS A 93 -3.60 2.07 -1.32
N GLN A 94 -4.73 2.44 -1.89
CA GLN A 94 -5.56 1.49 -2.61
C GLN A 94 -4.87 1.03 -3.88
N LEU A 95 -4.87 -0.28 -4.10
CA LEU A 95 -4.37 -0.87 -5.34
C LEU A 95 -5.56 -1.20 -6.24
N TYR A 96 -5.45 -0.83 -7.50
CA TYR A 96 -6.45 -1.09 -8.52
C TYR A 96 -5.95 -2.11 -9.53
N PHE A 97 -6.87 -2.89 -10.09
CA PHE A 97 -6.54 -3.78 -11.20
C PHE A 97 -6.44 -2.97 -12.49
N GLU A 98 -5.23 -2.81 -13.02
CA GLU A 98 -4.96 -1.94 -14.19
C GLU A 98 -4.38 -2.70 -15.40
N LEU A 99 -4.81 -3.93 -15.65
CA LEU A 99 -4.23 -4.73 -16.72
C LEU A 99 -4.31 -4.06 -18.10
N GLN A 100 -5.45 -3.50 -18.47
CA GLN A 100 -5.65 -2.89 -19.79
C GLN A 100 -4.90 -1.56 -19.94
N ALA A 101 -4.95 -0.71 -18.91
CA ALA A 101 -4.19 0.54 -18.90
C ALA A 101 -2.68 0.28 -18.89
N GLY A 102 -2.22 -0.71 -18.12
CA GLY A 102 -0.82 -1.12 -18.08
C GLY A 102 -0.30 -1.66 -19.41
N LYS A 103 -1.08 -2.45 -20.15
CA LYS A 103 -0.72 -2.92 -21.49
C LYS A 103 -0.58 -1.77 -22.49
N ALA A 104 -1.47 -0.79 -22.43
CA ALA A 104 -1.41 0.38 -23.31
C ALA A 104 -0.20 1.27 -22.98
N ALA A 105 0.02 1.57 -21.71
CA ALA A 105 1.12 2.42 -21.24
C ALA A 105 2.51 1.82 -21.51
N SER A 106 2.65 0.49 -21.43
CA SER A 106 3.91 -0.23 -21.71
C SER A 106 4.14 -0.55 -23.18
N CYS A 107 3.25 -0.12 -24.09
CA CYS A 107 3.30 -0.40 -25.53
C CYS A 107 3.31 -1.89 -25.90
N ILE A 108 2.91 -2.79 -25.01
CA ILE A 108 2.87 -4.24 -25.25
C ILE A 108 1.94 -4.58 -26.42
N ASN A 109 0.85 -3.84 -26.58
CA ASN A 109 -0.08 -4.03 -27.69
C ASN A 109 0.61 -3.91 -29.06
N ALA A 110 1.53 -2.98 -29.22
CA ALA A 110 2.27 -2.79 -30.48
C ALA A 110 3.23 -3.96 -30.76
N VAL A 111 3.77 -4.59 -29.74
CA VAL A 111 4.67 -5.76 -29.84
C VAL A 111 3.90 -7.03 -30.19
N GLN A 112 2.68 -7.17 -29.68
CA GLN A 112 1.80 -8.31 -29.93
C GLN A 112 1.03 -8.20 -31.25
N GLN A 113 0.66 -6.98 -31.68
CA GLN A 113 -0.05 -6.76 -32.93
C GLN A 113 0.89 -6.85 -34.13
N GLY A 114 0.78 -7.92 -34.86
CA GLY A 114 1.69 -8.27 -35.95
C GLY A 114 1.63 -7.40 -37.22
N MET A 115 0.96 -6.24 -37.26
CA MET A 115 0.87 -5.42 -38.47
C MET A 115 2.22 -4.82 -38.91
N ASN A 116 3.15 -4.57 -38.00
CA ASN A 116 4.49 -4.08 -38.30
C ASN A 116 5.61 -4.99 -37.75
N ASN A 117 5.26 -6.10 -37.13
CA ASN A 117 6.20 -7.07 -36.60
C ASN A 117 5.77 -8.46 -37.09
N PRO A 118 6.34 -8.97 -38.19
CA PRO A 118 5.99 -10.28 -38.76
C PRO A 118 6.24 -11.46 -37.79
N PHE A 119 6.89 -11.20 -36.68
CA PHE A 119 7.26 -12.23 -35.71
C PHE A 119 6.37 -12.27 -34.47
N GLY A 120 5.43 -11.32 -34.27
CA GLY A 120 4.52 -11.25 -33.12
C GLY A 120 5.11 -11.84 -31.85
N LEU A 121 5.60 -11.03 -30.90
CA LEU A 121 6.24 -11.55 -29.71
C LEU A 121 5.18 -11.85 -28.63
N PHE A 122 4.95 -13.14 -28.36
CA PHE A 122 3.98 -13.60 -27.39
C PHE A 122 4.60 -14.29 -26.17
N GLY A 123 5.93 -14.17 -26.00
CA GLY A 123 6.65 -14.77 -24.89
C GLY A 123 6.76 -16.30 -24.95
N LYS A 124 6.61 -16.94 -26.11
CA LYS A 124 6.75 -18.39 -26.24
C LYS A 124 8.13 -18.85 -25.75
N GLY A 125 8.14 -19.79 -24.80
CA GLY A 125 9.35 -20.30 -24.17
C GLY A 125 9.89 -19.45 -23.01
N THR A 126 9.21 -18.36 -22.64
CA THR A 126 9.56 -17.52 -21.49
C THR A 126 8.74 -17.94 -20.29
N ILE A 127 9.40 -18.12 -19.14
CA ILE A 127 8.74 -18.37 -17.86
C ILE A 127 8.64 -17.03 -17.13
N VAL A 128 7.43 -16.64 -16.74
CA VAL A 128 7.17 -15.41 -15.96
C VAL A 128 6.60 -15.82 -14.60
N ALA A 129 7.25 -15.36 -13.53
CA ALA A 129 6.71 -15.48 -12.19
C ALA A 129 5.93 -14.21 -11.83
N VAL A 130 4.69 -14.39 -11.39
CA VAL A 130 3.83 -13.30 -10.90
C VAL A 130 3.58 -13.52 -9.43
N ILE A 131 3.93 -12.52 -8.60
CA ILE A 131 3.67 -12.51 -7.16
C ILE A 131 2.55 -11.50 -6.93
N ASP A 132 1.35 -12.01 -6.70
CA ASP A 132 0.12 -11.20 -6.58
C ASP A 132 -0.86 -11.88 -5.62
N THR A 133 -2.02 -11.28 -5.40
CA THR A 133 -3.12 -11.80 -4.56
C THR A 133 -3.77 -13.06 -5.13
N GLY A 134 -3.49 -13.41 -6.36
CA GLY A 134 -3.96 -14.59 -7.07
C GLY A 134 -4.05 -14.37 -8.58
N ILE A 135 -4.32 -15.44 -9.30
CA ILE A 135 -4.54 -15.44 -10.73
C ILE A 135 -5.81 -16.19 -11.08
N ARG A 136 -6.61 -15.65 -11.99
CA ARG A 136 -7.76 -16.34 -12.55
C ARG A 136 -7.30 -17.32 -13.63
N ALA A 137 -6.79 -18.48 -13.24
CA ALA A 137 -6.27 -19.50 -14.16
C ALA A 137 -7.31 -20.03 -15.18
N GLU A 138 -8.59 -19.84 -14.88
CA GLU A 138 -9.72 -20.23 -15.76
C GLU A 138 -9.96 -19.25 -16.91
N SER A 139 -9.29 -18.08 -16.90
CA SER A 139 -9.44 -17.11 -17.98
C SER A 139 -9.04 -17.70 -19.32
N MET A 140 -9.82 -17.33 -20.35
CA MET A 140 -9.53 -17.75 -21.73
C MET A 140 -8.15 -17.30 -22.23
N GLU A 141 -7.58 -16.28 -21.62
CA GLU A 141 -6.24 -15.76 -21.92
C GLU A 141 -5.11 -16.75 -21.59
N PHE A 142 -5.37 -17.76 -20.73
CA PHE A 142 -4.43 -18.84 -20.38
C PHE A 142 -4.71 -20.17 -21.11
N ARG A 143 -5.67 -20.18 -22.03
CA ARG A 143 -6.00 -21.39 -22.81
C ARG A 143 -5.32 -21.31 -24.18
N ASN A 144 -4.71 -22.41 -24.58
CA ASN A 144 -4.21 -22.62 -25.94
C ASN A 144 -5.36 -22.89 -26.90
#